data_65ba9b5b9fc50c23297de3b8e4b899a0
#
_entry.id   65ba9b5b9fc50c23297de3b8e4b899a0
#
_cell.length_a   1.000
_cell.length_b   1.000
_cell.length_c   1.000
_cell.angle_alpha   90.00
_cell.angle_beta   90.00
_cell.angle_gamma   90.00
#
_symmetry.space_group_name_H-M   'P 1'
#
loop_
_entity.id
_entity.type
_entity.pdbx_description
1 polymer ?
#
loop_
_entity_poly.entity_id
_entity_poly.type
_entity_poly.pdbx_seq_one_letter_code
_entity_poly.pdbx_strand_id
1 'polypeptide(L)'
;MHDFAFVFAGFAVGLVVGLTGVGGGSLMTPLLIFFFGVKPHLAIGTDLLFAAFTKMGGTVSLARARIVDWKIVGQTAAGSIPAALATLYALHLLGPASPAAHAVMTTTLGIALLLTASATLYKAVYGKAAPRHIDAAALGAATQARHWALPVLFGAVIGAMVTITSVGAGAIGVIVLMLLYPALPLPRIVAADIAHAVPLTLVAGLGHASIGSVDWVLLAKLLVGSLPGIWLGARLVTRTPDRWIRSLLSVLLAYAGVKLIAI
;
A
#
# COMPACT_ATOMS: atom_id res chain seq x y z
N MET A 1 10.82 8.38 26.11
CA MET A 1 9.34 8.24 26.04
C MET A 1 8.81 8.06 24.61
N HIS A 2 9.48 8.57 23.59
CA HIS A 2 9.02 8.40 22.17
C HIS A 2 9.10 6.95 21.66
N ASP A 3 9.94 6.10 22.21
CA ASP A 3 10.14 4.73 21.73
C ASP A 3 8.89 3.85 21.84
N PHE A 4 8.21 3.92 22.97
CA PHE A 4 6.93 3.21 23.16
C PHE A 4 5.83 3.75 22.24
N ALA A 5 5.85 5.04 21.91
CA ALA A 5 4.88 5.64 21.02
C ALA A 5 4.99 5.09 19.58
N PHE A 6 6.21 4.84 19.09
CA PHE A 6 6.42 4.21 17.76
C PHE A 6 5.95 2.75 17.74
N VAL A 7 6.22 1.98 18.80
CA VAL A 7 5.73 0.59 18.91
C VAL A 7 4.21 0.57 18.98
N PHE A 8 3.60 1.48 19.75
CA PHE A 8 2.14 1.58 19.83
C PHE A 8 1.52 2.04 18.49
N ALA A 9 2.14 2.99 17.79
CA ALA A 9 1.72 3.40 16.45
C ALA A 9 1.79 2.22 15.46
N GLY A 10 2.89 1.46 15.48
CA GLY A 10 3.03 0.22 14.71
C GLY A 10 1.91 -0.76 15.02
N PHE A 11 1.61 -0.99 16.31
CA PHE A 11 0.52 -1.88 16.72
C PHE A 11 -0.85 -1.39 16.24
N ALA A 12 -1.17 -0.12 16.42
CA ALA A 12 -2.45 0.46 16.00
C ALA A 12 -2.64 0.38 14.48
N VAL A 13 -1.62 0.77 13.70
CA VAL A 13 -1.65 0.65 12.24
C VAL A 13 -1.70 -0.82 11.83
N GLY A 14 -0.91 -1.70 12.45
CA GLY A 14 -0.94 -3.13 12.18
C GLY A 14 -2.32 -3.75 12.45
N LEU A 15 -2.99 -3.35 13.53
CA LEU A 15 -4.35 -3.78 13.87
C LEU A 15 -5.34 -3.38 12.77
N VAL A 16 -5.29 -2.10 12.34
CA VAL A 16 -6.16 -1.60 11.25
C VAL A 16 -5.87 -2.33 9.94
N VAL A 17 -4.62 -2.55 9.60
CA VAL A 17 -4.20 -3.32 8.42
C VAL A 17 -4.73 -4.75 8.47
N GLY A 18 -4.61 -5.41 9.63
CA GLY A 18 -5.15 -6.76 9.84
C GLY A 18 -6.67 -6.82 9.73
N LEU A 19 -7.39 -5.79 10.21
CA LEU A 19 -8.85 -5.69 10.12
C LEU A 19 -9.34 -5.42 8.70
N THR A 20 -8.65 -4.58 7.94
CA THR A 20 -9.14 -4.07 6.65
C THR A 20 -8.55 -4.78 5.44
N GLY A 21 -7.40 -5.44 5.60
CA GLY A 21 -6.61 -5.94 4.48
C GLY A 21 -6.06 -4.84 3.56
N VAL A 22 -6.30 -3.56 3.87
CA VAL A 22 -5.73 -2.41 3.16
C VAL A 22 -4.29 -2.27 3.62
N GLY A 23 -3.35 -2.26 2.68
CA GLY A 23 -1.92 -2.18 3.03
C GLY A 23 -1.58 -0.96 3.89
N GLY A 24 -0.66 -1.15 4.86
CA GLY A 24 -0.29 -0.15 5.89
C GLY A 24 0.26 1.17 5.36
N GLY A 25 0.78 1.21 4.13
CA GLY A 25 1.46 2.39 3.58
C GLY A 25 0.59 3.65 3.49
N SER A 26 -0.72 3.51 3.31
CA SER A 26 -1.61 4.69 3.28
C SER A 26 -1.82 5.36 4.63
N LEU A 27 -1.55 4.67 5.74
CA LEU A 27 -1.75 5.17 7.10
C LEU A 27 -0.45 5.52 7.79
N MET A 28 0.60 4.71 7.60
CA MET A 28 1.84 4.85 8.36
C MET A 28 2.58 6.13 7.96
N THR A 29 2.76 6.39 6.67
CA THR A 29 3.47 7.59 6.21
C THR A 29 2.85 8.91 6.73
N PRO A 30 1.53 9.18 6.59
CA PRO A 30 0.91 10.37 7.15
C PRO A 30 1.04 10.44 8.68
N LEU A 31 0.90 9.31 9.36
CA LEU A 31 1.01 9.24 10.81
C LEU A 31 2.43 9.64 11.26
N LEU A 32 3.46 9.14 10.60
CA LEU A 32 4.85 9.50 10.90
C LEU A 32 5.13 10.98 10.67
N ILE A 33 4.60 11.55 9.59
CA ILE A 33 4.82 12.98 9.27
C ILE A 33 4.08 13.89 10.26
N PHE A 34 2.78 13.65 10.49
CA PHE A 34 1.94 14.59 11.26
C PHE A 34 2.04 14.44 12.77
N PHE A 35 2.14 13.21 13.27
CA PHE A 35 2.14 12.98 14.72
C PHE A 35 3.55 12.88 15.31
N PHE A 36 4.51 12.42 14.50
CA PHE A 36 5.88 12.23 14.98
C PHE A 36 6.88 13.22 14.39
N GLY A 37 6.45 14.09 13.45
CA GLY A 37 7.32 15.09 12.83
C GLY A 37 8.48 14.50 12.01
N VAL A 38 8.35 13.23 11.55
CA VAL A 38 9.36 12.57 10.74
C VAL A 38 9.41 13.24 9.37
N LYS A 39 10.62 13.53 8.89
CA LYS A 39 10.81 14.12 7.55
C LYS A 39 10.21 13.22 6.47
N PRO A 40 9.52 13.77 5.44
CA PRO A 40 8.81 12.98 4.44
C PRO A 40 9.64 11.89 3.77
N HIS A 41 10.87 12.19 3.35
CA HIS A 41 11.74 11.18 2.71
C HIS A 41 12.05 10.00 3.64
N LEU A 42 12.29 10.24 4.95
CA LEU A 42 12.51 9.19 5.94
C LEU A 42 11.23 8.40 6.24
N ALA A 43 10.10 9.10 6.34
CA ALA A 43 8.80 8.46 6.58
C ALA A 43 8.44 7.52 5.41
N ILE A 44 8.56 8.00 4.16
CA ILE A 44 8.25 7.23 2.94
C ILE A 44 9.17 6.02 2.80
N GLY A 45 10.50 6.23 2.89
CA GLY A 45 11.46 5.15 2.74
C GLY A 45 11.30 4.06 3.82
N THR A 46 11.10 4.47 5.07
CA THR A 46 10.87 3.54 6.19
C THR A 46 9.55 2.78 6.02
N ASP A 47 8.48 3.48 5.59
CA ASP A 47 7.16 2.86 5.39
C ASP A 47 7.14 1.89 4.20
N LEU A 48 7.91 2.14 3.13
CA LEU A 48 8.06 1.19 2.02
C LEU A 48 8.59 -0.17 2.49
N LEU A 49 9.65 -0.19 3.30
CA LEU A 49 10.17 -1.42 3.89
C LEU A 49 9.18 -2.03 4.91
N PHE A 50 8.58 -1.20 5.74
CA PHE A 50 7.51 -1.64 6.65
C PHE A 50 6.37 -2.33 5.90
N ALA A 51 5.90 -1.75 4.79
CA ALA A 51 4.86 -2.33 3.94
C ALA A 51 5.31 -3.64 3.28
N ALA A 52 6.58 -3.74 2.83
CA ALA A 52 7.12 -4.96 2.26
C ALA A 52 7.07 -6.12 3.28
N PHE A 53 7.60 -5.91 4.48
CA PHE A 53 7.63 -6.94 5.51
C PHE A 53 6.23 -7.33 6.01
N THR A 54 5.35 -6.36 6.21
CA THR A 54 3.99 -6.62 6.70
C THR A 54 3.13 -7.36 5.66
N LYS A 55 3.28 -7.06 4.36
CA LYS A 55 2.54 -7.73 3.28
C LYS A 55 3.11 -9.10 2.90
N MET A 56 4.39 -9.36 3.19
CA MET A 56 5.03 -10.63 2.85
C MET A 56 4.30 -11.81 3.48
N GLY A 57 3.94 -11.72 4.77
CA GLY A 57 3.18 -12.76 5.45
C GLY A 57 1.82 -13.03 4.81
N GLY A 58 1.10 -11.97 4.45
CA GLY A 58 -0.17 -12.05 3.71
C GLY A 58 0.00 -12.71 2.35
N THR A 59 1.02 -12.31 1.59
CA THR A 59 1.33 -12.90 0.27
C THR A 59 1.61 -14.39 0.36
N VAL A 60 2.41 -14.83 1.34
CA VAL A 60 2.69 -16.27 1.55
C VAL A 60 1.41 -17.05 1.84
N SER A 61 0.53 -16.52 2.67
CA SER A 61 -0.76 -17.15 2.98
C SER A 61 -1.65 -17.27 1.75
N LEU A 62 -1.78 -16.20 0.96
CA LEU A 62 -2.58 -16.16 -0.27
C LEU A 62 -2.00 -17.06 -1.38
N ALA A 63 -0.67 -17.13 -1.47
CA ALA A 63 0.02 -18.02 -2.41
C ALA A 63 -0.21 -19.51 -2.06
N ARG A 64 -0.15 -19.85 -0.75
CA ARG A 64 -0.48 -21.21 -0.28
C ARG A 64 -1.94 -21.59 -0.56
N ALA A 65 -2.84 -20.63 -0.46
CA ALA A 65 -4.26 -20.79 -0.81
C ALA A 65 -4.50 -20.86 -2.33
N ARG A 66 -3.46 -20.71 -3.17
CA ARG A 66 -3.50 -20.75 -4.65
C ARG A 66 -4.46 -19.74 -5.28
N ILE A 67 -4.72 -18.60 -4.61
CA ILE A 67 -5.59 -17.54 -5.13
C ILE A 67 -4.84 -16.39 -5.77
N VAL A 68 -3.49 -16.36 -5.68
CA VAL A 68 -2.66 -15.36 -6.34
C VAL A 68 -2.55 -15.65 -7.83
N ASP A 69 -2.84 -14.66 -8.65
CA ASP A 69 -2.61 -14.73 -10.10
C ASP A 69 -1.24 -14.14 -10.45
N TRP A 70 -0.26 -15.03 -10.56
CA TRP A 70 1.13 -14.66 -10.83
C TRP A 70 1.36 -14.00 -12.19
N LYS A 71 0.44 -14.19 -13.16
CA LYS A 71 0.51 -13.53 -14.46
C LYS A 71 0.23 -12.03 -14.31
N ILE A 72 -0.79 -11.68 -13.54
CA ILE A 72 -1.10 -10.27 -13.21
C ILE A 72 0.06 -9.64 -12.44
N VAL A 73 0.57 -10.35 -11.42
CA VAL A 73 1.73 -9.89 -10.63
C VAL A 73 2.92 -9.62 -11.55
N GLY A 74 3.25 -10.54 -12.46
CA GLY A 74 4.38 -10.38 -13.38
C GLY A 74 4.19 -9.22 -14.36
N GLN A 75 3.00 -9.07 -14.93
CA GLN A 75 2.70 -7.96 -15.87
C GLN A 75 2.76 -6.59 -15.17
N THR A 76 2.17 -6.45 -14.00
CA THR A 76 2.23 -5.21 -13.23
C THR A 76 3.65 -4.92 -12.72
N ALA A 77 4.39 -5.95 -12.28
CA ALA A 77 5.79 -5.82 -11.86
C ALA A 77 6.72 -5.40 -12.99
N ALA A 78 6.49 -5.89 -14.22
CA ALA A 78 7.26 -5.51 -15.39
C ALA A 78 7.19 -4.01 -15.70
N GLY A 79 6.09 -3.34 -15.34
CA GLY A 79 5.98 -1.88 -15.44
C GLY A 79 6.47 -1.17 -14.18
N SER A 80 6.07 -1.66 -13.00
CA SER A 80 6.28 -0.92 -11.75
C SER A 80 7.73 -0.94 -11.27
N ILE A 81 8.47 -2.04 -11.45
CA ILE A 81 9.86 -2.12 -10.99
C ILE A 81 10.77 -1.18 -11.78
N PRO A 82 10.76 -1.16 -13.14
CA PRO A 82 11.54 -0.18 -13.89
C PRO A 82 11.16 1.27 -13.58
N ALA A 83 9.85 1.55 -13.43
CA ALA A 83 9.39 2.89 -13.07
C ALA A 83 9.84 3.30 -11.66
N ALA A 84 9.81 2.38 -10.69
CA ALA A 84 10.33 2.61 -9.34
C ALA A 84 11.83 2.95 -9.37
N LEU A 85 12.63 2.18 -10.11
CA LEU A 85 14.06 2.45 -10.26
C LEU A 85 14.35 3.79 -10.95
N ALA A 86 13.60 4.13 -12.00
CA ALA A 86 13.73 5.43 -12.67
C ALA A 86 13.35 6.58 -11.71
N THR A 87 12.30 6.41 -10.91
CA THR A 87 11.88 7.39 -9.91
C THR A 87 12.91 7.56 -8.81
N LEU A 88 13.50 6.47 -8.31
CA LEU A 88 14.58 6.51 -7.33
C LEU A 88 15.82 7.23 -7.89
N TYR A 89 16.16 6.96 -9.14
CA TYR A 89 17.26 7.66 -9.81
C TYR A 89 16.99 9.18 -9.90
N ALA A 90 15.78 9.57 -10.29
CA ALA A 90 15.37 10.97 -10.30
C ALA A 90 15.44 11.63 -8.90
N LEU A 91 14.97 10.92 -7.84
CA LEU A 91 15.08 11.39 -6.47
C LEU A 91 16.53 11.51 -5.99
N HIS A 92 17.39 10.58 -6.40
CA HIS A 92 18.82 10.64 -6.11
C HIS A 92 19.48 11.90 -6.73
N LEU A 93 19.14 12.21 -7.99
CA LEU A 93 19.65 13.42 -8.67
C LEU A 93 19.13 14.72 -8.03
N LEU A 94 17.88 14.74 -7.58
CA LEU A 94 17.30 15.91 -6.91
C LEU A 94 17.88 16.11 -5.49
N GLY A 95 18.43 15.06 -4.90
CA GLY A 95 18.76 14.99 -3.49
C GLY A 95 17.52 14.78 -2.62
N PRO A 96 17.40 13.64 -1.93
CA PRO A 96 16.16 13.24 -1.23
C PRO A 96 15.74 14.20 -0.12
N ALA A 97 16.67 14.95 0.46
CA ALA A 97 16.42 15.97 1.50
C ALA A 97 16.27 17.39 0.93
N SER A 98 16.30 17.57 -0.39
CA SER A 98 16.18 18.90 -1.01
C SER A 98 14.76 19.46 -0.87
N PRO A 99 14.59 20.81 -0.88
CA PRO A 99 13.27 21.43 -0.87
C PRO A 99 12.41 20.97 -2.06
N ALA A 100 12.99 20.76 -3.23
CA ALA A 100 12.29 20.28 -4.41
C ALA A 100 11.76 18.84 -4.23
N ALA A 101 12.60 17.93 -3.72
CA ALA A 101 12.17 16.56 -3.43
C ALA A 101 11.09 16.56 -2.34
N HIS A 102 11.21 17.38 -1.29
CA HIS A 102 10.22 17.52 -0.25
C HIS A 102 8.86 17.96 -0.82
N ALA A 103 8.83 19.01 -1.65
CA ALA A 103 7.61 19.51 -2.28
C ALA A 103 6.95 18.44 -3.19
N VAL A 104 7.76 17.75 -4.01
CA VAL A 104 7.25 16.66 -4.86
C VAL A 104 6.66 15.53 -4.01
N MET A 105 7.36 15.07 -2.97
CA MET A 105 6.90 13.99 -2.09
C MET A 105 5.62 14.37 -1.36
N THR A 106 5.55 15.55 -0.74
CA THR A 106 4.36 15.97 0.04
C THR A 106 3.15 16.20 -0.84
N THR A 107 3.30 16.89 -1.98
CA THR A 107 2.19 17.14 -2.90
C THR A 107 1.66 15.84 -3.50
N THR A 108 2.58 14.97 -4.01
CA THR A 108 2.18 13.68 -4.58
C THR A 108 1.55 12.78 -3.54
N LEU A 109 2.09 12.76 -2.31
CA LEU A 109 1.49 12.03 -1.19
C LEU A 109 0.09 12.55 -0.86
N GLY A 110 -0.10 13.86 -0.80
CA GLY A 110 -1.42 14.46 -0.57
C GLY A 110 -2.44 14.03 -1.63
N ILE A 111 -2.07 14.09 -2.92
CA ILE A 111 -2.92 13.63 -4.03
C ILE A 111 -3.21 12.13 -3.91
N ALA A 112 -2.18 11.31 -3.65
CA ALA A 112 -2.35 9.86 -3.51
C ALA A 112 -3.27 9.49 -2.33
N LEU A 113 -3.20 10.23 -1.22
CA LEU A 113 -4.09 10.06 -0.07
C LEU A 113 -5.53 10.42 -0.42
N LEU A 114 -5.77 11.51 -1.14
CA LEU A 114 -7.12 11.90 -1.58
C LEU A 114 -7.72 10.85 -2.54
N LEU A 115 -6.93 10.35 -3.48
CA LEU A 115 -7.35 9.26 -4.37
C LEU A 115 -7.66 7.98 -3.59
N THR A 116 -6.81 7.64 -2.61
CA THR A 116 -7.00 6.47 -1.76
C THR A 116 -8.23 6.62 -0.86
N ALA A 117 -8.46 7.82 -0.31
CA ALA A 117 -9.66 8.14 0.47
C ALA A 117 -10.92 7.96 -0.37
N SER A 118 -10.95 8.51 -1.58
CA SER A 118 -12.06 8.39 -2.53
C SER A 118 -12.32 6.93 -2.91
N ALA A 119 -11.24 6.18 -3.20
CA ALA A 119 -11.31 4.75 -3.52
C ALA A 119 -11.85 3.91 -2.35
N THR A 120 -11.40 4.22 -1.13
CA THR A 120 -11.83 3.52 0.09
C THR A 120 -13.28 3.84 0.43
N LEU A 121 -13.69 5.09 0.28
CA LEU A 121 -15.07 5.54 0.46
C LEU A 121 -15.99 4.88 -0.56
N TYR A 122 -15.60 4.86 -1.82
CA TYR A 122 -16.35 4.17 -2.88
C TYR A 122 -16.60 2.70 -2.52
N LYS A 123 -15.56 1.99 -2.06
CA LYS A 123 -15.69 0.61 -1.60
C LYS A 123 -16.57 0.47 -0.36
N ALA A 124 -16.57 1.45 0.55
CA ALA A 124 -17.40 1.41 1.76
C ALA A 124 -18.90 1.59 1.42
N VAL A 125 -19.22 2.45 0.45
CA VAL A 125 -20.59 2.79 0.06
C VAL A 125 -21.17 1.78 -0.95
N TYR A 126 -20.41 1.46 -1.99
CA TYR A 126 -20.87 0.65 -3.13
C TYR A 126 -20.28 -0.76 -3.16
N GLY A 127 -19.27 -1.06 -2.34
CA GLY A 127 -18.65 -2.38 -2.30
C GLY A 127 -19.61 -3.43 -1.77
N LYS A 128 -19.97 -4.41 -2.61
CA LYS A 128 -20.63 -5.63 -2.14
C LYS A 128 -19.65 -6.41 -1.26
N ALA A 129 -20.13 -6.97 -0.14
CA ALA A 129 -19.30 -7.85 0.67
C ALA A 129 -18.73 -8.98 -0.22
N ALA A 130 -17.42 -9.21 -0.15
CA ALA A 130 -16.82 -10.31 -0.89
C ALA A 130 -17.49 -11.62 -0.48
N PRO A 131 -17.87 -12.49 -1.43
CA PRO A 131 -18.47 -13.78 -1.10
C PRO A 131 -17.50 -14.58 -0.23
N ARG A 132 -18.00 -15.15 0.86
CA ARG A 132 -17.22 -15.97 1.82
C ARG A 132 -16.73 -17.30 1.22
N HIS A 133 -17.33 -17.72 0.11
CA HIS A 133 -16.95 -18.91 -0.63
C HIS A 133 -16.45 -18.52 -2.01
N ILE A 134 -15.24 -18.93 -2.33
CA ILE A 134 -14.65 -18.81 -3.67
C ILE A 134 -15.09 -20.09 -4.41
N ASP A 135 -16.02 -19.96 -5.37
CA ASP A 135 -16.41 -21.08 -6.21
C ASP A 135 -15.21 -21.55 -7.03
N ALA A 136 -14.96 -22.88 -7.01
CA ALA A 136 -13.85 -23.48 -7.78
C ALA A 136 -13.99 -23.19 -9.29
N ALA A 137 -15.21 -23.02 -9.80
CA ALA A 137 -15.48 -22.62 -11.18
C ALA A 137 -14.99 -21.18 -11.50
N ALA A 138 -15.04 -20.28 -10.54
CA ALA A 138 -14.53 -18.90 -10.69
C ALA A 138 -12.98 -18.86 -10.73
N LEU A 139 -12.31 -19.92 -10.25
CA LEU A 139 -10.86 -20.05 -10.32
C LEU A 139 -10.34 -20.26 -11.76
N GLY A 140 -11.19 -20.78 -12.66
CA GLY A 140 -10.87 -21.00 -14.07
C GLY A 140 -11.16 -19.82 -15.00
N ALA A 141 -11.69 -18.71 -14.50
CA ALA A 141 -11.98 -17.52 -15.31
C ALA A 141 -10.69 -16.98 -15.95
N ALA A 142 -10.77 -16.73 -17.26
CA ALA A 142 -9.61 -16.37 -18.06
C ALA A 142 -8.95 -15.07 -17.55
N THR A 143 -7.68 -15.17 -17.21
CA THR A 143 -6.81 -14.05 -16.83
C THR A 143 -6.37 -13.32 -18.09
N GLN A 144 -7.31 -12.75 -18.85
CA GLN A 144 -6.97 -11.95 -20.01
C GLN A 144 -7.35 -10.49 -19.75
N ALA A 145 -6.34 -9.63 -19.61
CA ALA A 145 -6.53 -8.21 -19.77
C ALA A 145 -6.96 -7.94 -21.22
N ARG A 146 -7.79 -6.93 -21.42
CA ARG A 146 -8.23 -6.48 -22.75
C ARG A 146 -7.05 -6.19 -23.70
N HIS A 147 -5.90 -5.76 -23.16
CA HIS A 147 -4.62 -5.58 -23.83
C HIS A 147 -3.49 -5.87 -22.84
N TRP A 148 -2.48 -6.61 -23.23
CA TRP A 148 -1.34 -6.98 -22.40
C TRP A 148 -0.53 -5.77 -21.89
N ALA A 149 -0.53 -4.66 -22.65
CA ALA A 149 0.19 -3.44 -22.31
C ALA A 149 -0.46 -2.63 -21.16
N LEU A 150 -1.78 -2.74 -20.95
CA LEU A 150 -2.48 -1.96 -19.94
C LEU A 150 -2.02 -2.28 -18.50
N PRO A 151 -1.86 -3.55 -18.08
CA PRO A 151 -1.31 -3.86 -16.76
C PRO A 151 0.13 -3.38 -16.57
N VAL A 152 0.94 -3.40 -17.62
CA VAL A 152 2.32 -2.88 -17.59
C VAL A 152 2.32 -1.35 -17.41
N LEU A 153 1.51 -0.63 -18.19
CA LEU A 153 1.37 0.82 -18.07
C LEU A 153 0.84 1.22 -16.70
N PHE A 154 -0.20 0.53 -16.22
CA PHE A 154 -0.71 0.73 -14.87
C PHE A 154 0.37 0.46 -13.83
N GLY A 155 1.13 -0.63 -14.00
CA GLY A 155 2.29 -0.95 -13.16
C GLY A 155 3.29 0.20 -13.12
N ALA A 156 3.63 0.79 -14.26
CA ALA A 156 4.56 1.90 -14.33
C ALA A 156 4.06 3.14 -13.56
N VAL A 157 2.79 3.51 -13.72
CA VAL A 157 2.19 4.63 -12.98
C VAL A 157 2.18 4.37 -11.48
N ILE A 158 1.72 3.17 -11.06
CA ILE A 158 1.65 2.83 -9.64
C ILE A 158 3.06 2.70 -9.03
N GLY A 159 4.03 2.18 -9.80
CA GLY A 159 5.42 2.06 -9.38
C GLY A 159 6.05 3.41 -9.07
N ALA A 160 5.91 4.38 -9.96
CA ALA A 160 6.39 5.75 -9.72
C ALA A 160 5.67 6.38 -8.50
N MET A 161 4.33 6.29 -8.45
CA MET A 161 3.54 6.87 -7.37
C MET A 161 3.88 6.26 -6.00
N VAL A 162 3.96 4.93 -5.90
CA VAL A 162 4.29 4.23 -4.65
C VAL A 162 5.71 4.56 -4.20
N THR A 163 6.67 4.67 -5.12
CA THR A 163 8.06 5.00 -4.78
C THR A 163 8.18 6.40 -4.17
N ILE A 164 7.38 7.37 -4.65
CA ILE A 164 7.40 8.76 -4.13
C ILE A 164 6.59 8.90 -2.84
N THR A 165 5.56 8.06 -2.61
CA THR A 165 4.56 8.31 -1.57
C THR A 165 4.39 7.17 -0.56
N SER A 166 4.88 5.97 -0.85
CA SER A 166 4.53 4.72 -0.17
C SER A 166 3.03 4.36 -0.24
N VAL A 167 2.20 5.15 -0.93
CA VAL A 167 0.74 5.00 -1.04
C VAL A 167 0.35 4.63 -2.46
N GLY A 168 -0.69 3.80 -2.61
CA GLY A 168 -1.26 3.49 -3.93
C GLY A 168 -1.51 2.02 -4.18
N ALA A 169 -0.62 1.13 -3.79
CA ALA A 169 -0.89 -0.30 -3.77
C ALA A 169 -1.89 -0.62 -2.65
N GLY A 170 -2.99 -1.23 -2.98
CA GLY A 170 -4.09 -1.57 -2.08
C GLY A 170 -5.43 -1.01 -2.55
N ALA A 171 -5.77 0.24 -2.22
CA ALA A 171 -7.09 0.76 -2.57
C ALA A 171 -7.20 1.11 -4.07
N ILE A 172 -6.24 1.88 -4.60
CA ILE A 172 -6.20 2.29 -6.01
C ILE A 172 -5.88 1.07 -6.89
N GLY A 173 -4.88 0.28 -6.51
CA GLY A 173 -4.46 -0.92 -7.23
C GLY A 173 -5.61 -1.89 -7.48
N VAL A 174 -6.37 -2.21 -6.44
CA VAL A 174 -7.52 -3.09 -6.55
C VAL A 174 -8.60 -2.54 -7.48
N ILE A 175 -8.92 -1.23 -7.42
CA ILE A 175 -9.95 -0.64 -8.31
C ILE A 175 -9.51 -0.73 -9.77
N VAL A 176 -8.28 -0.35 -10.06
CA VAL A 176 -7.78 -0.39 -11.46
C VAL A 176 -7.69 -1.83 -11.95
N LEU A 177 -7.21 -2.77 -11.13
CA LEU A 177 -7.20 -4.18 -11.52
C LEU A 177 -8.61 -4.75 -11.75
N MET A 178 -9.63 -4.30 -10.99
CA MET A 178 -11.04 -4.67 -11.26
C MET A 178 -11.50 -4.18 -12.64
N LEU A 179 -11.08 -2.99 -13.05
CA LEU A 179 -11.42 -2.44 -14.37
C LEU A 179 -10.66 -3.15 -15.50
N LEU A 180 -9.41 -3.55 -15.25
CA LEU A 180 -8.58 -4.26 -16.23
C LEU A 180 -8.98 -5.73 -16.39
N TYR A 181 -9.46 -6.35 -15.31
CA TYR A 181 -9.81 -7.77 -15.24
C TYR A 181 -11.23 -7.97 -14.68
N PRO A 182 -12.28 -7.51 -15.40
CA PRO A 182 -13.66 -7.52 -14.89
C PRO A 182 -14.22 -8.94 -14.68
N ALA A 183 -13.64 -9.94 -15.34
CA ALA A 183 -14.05 -11.34 -15.21
C ALA A 183 -13.46 -12.05 -13.98
N LEU A 184 -12.48 -11.43 -13.29
CA LEU A 184 -11.86 -12.05 -12.14
C LEU A 184 -12.61 -11.74 -10.84
N PRO A 185 -12.77 -12.72 -9.95
CA PRO A 185 -13.39 -12.49 -8.65
C PRO A 185 -12.51 -11.59 -7.78
N LEU A 186 -13.15 -10.70 -7.02
CA LEU A 186 -12.49 -9.71 -6.16
C LEU A 186 -11.38 -10.29 -5.26
N PRO A 187 -11.51 -11.47 -4.63
CA PRO A 187 -10.44 -12.05 -3.81
C PRO A 187 -9.15 -12.33 -4.60
N ARG A 188 -9.23 -12.74 -5.87
CA ARG A 188 -8.05 -12.95 -6.71
C ARG A 188 -7.39 -11.64 -7.11
N ILE A 189 -8.18 -10.60 -7.40
CA ILE A 189 -7.68 -9.26 -7.68
C ILE A 189 -6.93 -8.70 -6.47
N VAL A 190 -7.52 -8.80 -5.28
CA VAL A 190 -6.90 -8.36 -4.02
C VAL A 190 -5.61 -9.16 -3.75
N ALA A 191 -5.64 -10.48 -3.97
CA ALA A 191 -4.46 -11.32 -3.78
C ALA A 191 -3.33 -10.95 -4.74
N ALA A 192 -3.64 -10.65 -6.01
CA ALA A 192 -2.66 -10.20 -7.00
C ALA A 192 -2.07 -8.82 -6.63
N ASP A 193 -2.90 -7.88 -6.17
CA ASP A 193 -2.44 -6.55 -5.73
C ASP A 193 -1.51 -6.63 -4.51
N ILE A 194 -1.86 -7.43 -3.50
CA ILE A 194 -1.02 -7.64 -2.31
C ILE A 194 0.31 -8.30 -2.71
N ALA A 195 0.27 -9.33 -3.54
CA ALA A 195 1.46 -10.04 -3.99
C ALA A 195 2.38 -9.17 -4.86
N HIS A 196 1.82 -8.31 -5.73
CA HIS A 196 2.56 -7.34 -6.52
C HIS A 196 3.20 -6.25 -5.64
N ALA A 197 2.50 -5.81 -4.60
CA ALA A 197 3.00 -4.75 -3.73
C ALA A 197 4.30 -5.14 -3.00
N VAL A 198 4.52 -6.44 -2.69
CA VAL A 198 5.73 -6.89 -1.96
C VAL A 198 7.02 -6.62 -2.75
N PRO A 199 7.22 -7.13 -3.97
CA PRO A 199 8.43 -6.84 -4.74
C PRO A 199 8.57 -5.36 -5.06
N LEU A 200 7.49 -4.65 -5.34
CA LEU A 200 7.52 -3.21 -5.61
C LEU A 200 8.01 -2.43 -4.39
N THR A 201 7.38 -2.61 -3.21
CA THR A 201 7.75 -1.86 -2.00
C THR A 201 9.11 -2.28 -1.46
N LEU A 202 9.54 -3.53 -1.69
CA LEU A 202 10.87 -3.98 -1.33
C LEU A 202 11.94 -3.29 -2.20
N VAL A 203 11.78 -3.28 -3.52
CA VAL A 203 12.70 -2.60 -4.45
C VAL A 203 12.74 -1.10 -4.17
N ALA A 204 11.58 -0.46 -4.04
CA ALA A 204 11.50 0.96 -3.72
C ALA A 204 12.11 1.29 -2.36
N GLY A 205 11.81 0.50 -1.32
CA GLY A 205 12.34 0.69 0.03
C GLY A 205 13.86 0.49 0.13
N LEU A 206 14.40 -0.56 -0.53
CA LEU A 206 15.85 -0.76 -0.62
C LEU A 206 16.53 0.37 -1.40
N GLY A 207 15.89 0.87 -2.46
CA GLY A 207 16.37 2.04 -3.19
C GLY A 207 16.39 3.28 -2.30
N HIS A 208 15.35 3.54 -1.51
CA HIS A 208 15.35 4.61 -0.51
C HIS A 208 16.43 4.41 0.56
N ALA A 209 16.70 3.17 0.98
CA ALA A 209 17.78 2.86 1.89
C ALA A 209 19.15 3.22 1.30
N SER A 210 19.37 2.94 0.01
CA SER A 210 20.64 3.27 -0.68
C SER A 210 20.92 4.76 -0.77
N ILE A 211 19.88 5.60 -0.78
CA ILE A 211 20.01 7.08 -0.79
C ILE A 211 19.88 7.71 0.60
N GLY A 212 19.97 6.89 1.68
CA GLY A 212 19.93 7.37 3.06
C GLY A 212 18.56 7.83 3.56
N SER A 213 17.47 7.39 2.91
CA SER A 213 16.09 7.80 3.23
C SER A 213 15.34 6.75 4.06
N VAL A 214 16.01 5.98 4.90
CA VAL A 214 15.39 4.98 5.80
C VAL A 214 15.93 5.15 7.22
N ASP A 215 15.03 5.18 8.19
CA ASP A 215 15.37 5.07 9.60
C ASP A 215 15.15 3.62 10.06
N TRP A 216 16.26 2.90 10.20
CA TRP A 216 16.27 1.49 10.58
C TRP A 216 15.76 1.23 12.00
N VAL A 217 16.04 2.15 12.94
CA VAL A 217 15.58 2.04 14.33
C VAL A 217 14.08 2.24 14.39
N LEU A 218 13.57 3.24 13.69
CA LEU A 218 12.14 3.48 13.53
C LEU A 218 11.45 2.25 12.90
N LEU A 219 12.00 1.72 11.80
CA LEU A 219 11.48 0.54 11.13
C LEU A 219 11.35 -0.64 12.09
N ALA A 220 12.39 -0.93 12.86
CA ALA A 220 12.38 -2.03 13.83
C ALA A 220 11.28 -1.86 14.89
N LYS A 221 11.13 -0.65 15.46
CA LYS A 221 10.09 -0.35 16.45
C LYS A 221 8.68 -0.51 15.87
N LEU A 222 8.46 -0.01 14.65
CA LEU A 222 7.19 -0.15 13.96
C LEU A 222 6.86 -1.63 13.68
N LEU A 223 7.82 -2.44 13.24
CA LEU A 223 7.63 -3.86 12.98
C LEU A 223 7.31 -4.65 14.24
N VAL A 224 8.01 -4.38 15.35
CA VAL A 224 7.73 -5.02 16.65
C VAL A 224 6.29 -4.78 17.10
N GLY A 225 5.78 -3.57 16.91
CA GLY A 225 4.39 -3.25 17.22
C GLY A 225 3.40 -3.86 16.22
N SER A 226 3.69 -3.77 14.92
CA SER A 226 2.72 -4.09 13.87
C SER A 226 2.46 -5.60 13.71
N LEU A 227 3.45 -6.45 13.89
CA LEU A 227 3.27 -7.89 13.73
C LEU A 227 2.19 -8.46 14.67
N PRO A 228 2.22 -8.20 16.00
CA PRO A 228 1.12 -8.59 16.88
C PRO A 228 -0.19 -7.87 16.55
N GLY A 229 -0.13 -6.60 16.12
CA GLY A 229 -1.31 -5.84 15.68
C GLY A 229 -2.02 -6.48 14.50
N ILE A 230 -1.28 -6.83 13.44
CA ILE A 230 -1.83 -7.50 12.24
C ILE A 230 -2.44 -8.85 12.60
N TRP A 231 -1.74 -9.64 13.42
CA TRP A 231 -2.25 -10.95 13.85
C TRP A 231 -3.55 -10.84 14.64
N LEU A 232 -3.66 -9.87 15.56
CA LEU A 232 -4.87 -9.60 16.31
C LEU A 232 -6.00 -9.08 15.41
N GLY A 233 -5.67 -8.13 14.52
CA GLY A 233 -6.62 -7.56 13.55
C GLY A 233 -7.21 -8.62 12.62
N ALA A 234 -6.37 -9.51 12.09
CA ALA A 234 -6.82 -10.60 11.24
C ALA A 234 -7.77 -11.58 11.95
N ARG A 235 -7.63 -11.78 13.27
CA ARG A 235 -8.56 -12.58 14.07
C ARG A 235 -9.89 -11.87 14.34
N LEU A 236 -9.85 -10.55 14.47
CA LEU A 236 -11.03 -9.74 14.79
C LEU A 236 -11.83 -9.36 13.53
N VAL A 237 -11.31 -9.55 12.33
CA VAL A 237 -11.94 -9.16 11.06
C VAL A 237 -13.34 -9.74 10.88
N THR A 238 -13.61 -10.94 11.41
CA THR A 238 -14.91 -11.59 11.32
C THR A 238 -15.99 -10.98 12.22
N ARG A 239 -15.59 -10.18 13.22
CA ARG A 239 -16.46 -9.58 14.23
C ARG A 239 -16.71 -8.09 14.03
N THR A 240 -15.94 -7.44 13.14
CA THR A 240 -15.97 -5.98 12.98
C THR A 240 -16.68 -5.61 11.68
N PRO A 241 -17.64 -4.67 11.69
CA PRO A 241 -18.32 -4.21 10.48
C PRO A 241 -17.35 -3.38 9.62
N ASP A 242 -16.92 -3.96 8.52
CA ASP A 242 -15.91 -3.44 7.58
C ASP A 242 -16.21 -2.00 7.09
N ARG A 243 -17.50 -1.67 6.94
CA ARG A 243 -17.95 -0.35 6.46
C ARG A 243 -17.53 0.80 7.37
N TRP A 244 -17.65 0.65 8.68
CA TRP A 244 -17.31 1.69 9.65
C TRP A 244 -15.82 1.99 9.66
N ILE A 245 -15.00 0.95 9.62
CA ILE A 245 -13.54 1.10 9.61
C ILE A 245 -13.09 1.78 8.32
N ARG A 246 -13.62 1.37 7.16
CA ARG A 246 -13.28 1.98 5.87
C ARG A 246 -13.74 3.44 5.77
N SER A 247 -14.92 3.77 6.29
CA SER A 247 -15.41 5.15 6.32
C SER A 247 -14.54 6.03 7.21
N LEU A 248 -14.19 5.57 8.41
CA LEU A 248 -13.28 6.30 9.30
C LEU A 248 -11.90 6.50 8.65
N LEU A 249 -11.35 5.46 8.04
CA LEU A 249 -10.10 5.53 7.30
C LEU A 249 -10.16 6.55 6.16
N SER A 250 -11.23 6.55 5.37
CA SER A 250 -11.36 7.49 4.25
C SER A 250 -11.38 8.94 4.72
N VAL A 251 -12.04 9.24 5.85
CA VAL A 251 -12.05 10.59 6.44
C VAL A 251 -10.66 10.98 6.93
N LEU A 252 -9.97 10.09 7.63
CA LEU A 252 -8.60 10.35 8.11
C LEU A 252 -7.62 10.58 6.95
N LEU A 253 -7.71 9.76 5.89
CA LEU A 253 -6.87 9.91 4.70
C LEU A 253 -7.17 11.19 3.94
N ALA A 254 -8.45 11.57 3.81
CA ALA A 254 -8.85 12.81 3.17
C ALA A 254 -8.31 14.02 3.95
N TYR A 255 -8.47 14.03 5.28
CA TYR A 255 -7.93 15.07 6.13
C TYR A 255 -6.41 15.21 6.00
N ALA A 256 -5.70 14.08 6.06
CA ALA A 256 -4.24 14.06 5.91
C ALA A 256 -3.81 14.55 4.51
N GLY A 257 -4.53 14.14 3.47
CA GLY A 257 -4.25 14.55 2.09
C GLY A 257 -4.42 16.06 1.87
N VAL A 258 -5.54 16.62 2.35
CA VAL A 258 -5.77 18.09 2.28
C VAL A 258 -4.70 18.84 3.04
N LYS A 259 -4.37 18.41 4.26
CA LYS A 259 -3.36 19.07 5.09
C LYS A 259 -1.96 19.05 4.46
N LEU A 260 -1.59 17.95 3.75
CA LEU A 260 -0.29 17.87 3.06
C LEU A 260 -0.18 18.78 1.84
N ILE A 261 -1.29 19.01 1.14
CA ILE A 261 -1.30 19.91 -0.03
C ILE A 261 -1.30 21.39 0.41
N ALA A 262 -1.79 21.68 1.62
CA ALA A 262 -1.87 23.02 2.16
C ALA A 262 -0.57 23.49 2.85
N ILE A 263 0.43 22.64 3.00
CA ILE A 263 1.77 22.95 3.53
C ILE A 263 2.73 23.22 2.39
#